data_b6b474363706292b23c92013cca7d420
#
_entry.id   b6b474363706292b23c92013cca7d420
#
_cell.length_a   1.000
_cell.length_b   1.000
_cell.length_c   1.000
_cell.angle_alpha   90.00
_cell.angle_beta   90.00
_cell.angle_gamma   90.00
#
_symmetry.space_group_name_H-M   'P 1'
#
loop_
_entity.id
_entity.type
_entity.pdbx_description
1 polymer ?
#
loop_
_entity_poly.entity_id
_entity_poly.type
_entity_poly.pdbx_seq_one_letter_code
_entity_poly.pdbx_strand_id
1 'polypeptide(L)'
;MGVRVGIGLFTAQLPASSKRTFGQEYRETLELVRLAERVGFDSAWVSEHHGSSDGYLPSMLPLLAALAAVTERIELGTGVVLTSFHDPLRLAEDAAVVDLLSGGRLLLGLGNGWREEEFRMFGASKAERGARTEETVEVLRRAWTGRRFSFEGRTLAYDRVKVTPQPATPGGPPILLGGYDRKAVLRAGRLADGYVTDETGPDEVRSNLALVDEGATSVGRDPDALMVVLLQNVFAWRDGDPWSLIREGLVQQFGTYEAWGNGADTPELDRLDPVEPADEDLRLSTAVGTPEEVLARLLPLVRAFGDRDLHLVVRLHYPGMDLETAARAVELFAAEVTPTLKSG
;
A
#
# COMPACT_ATOMS: atom_id res chain seq x y z
N MET A 1 21.09 -1.30 7.50
CA MET A 1 20.65 -0.72 6.19
C MET A 1 19.90 0.56 6.48
N GLY A 2 19.90 1.56 5.57
CA GLY A 2 19.22 2.82 5.82
C GLY A 2 17.72 2.72 5.57
N VAL A 3 16.95 3.62 6.18
CA VAL A 3 15.50 3.74 5.94
C VAL A 3 15.29 4.28 4.52
N ARG A 4 14.46 3.60 3.72
CA ARG A 4 13.93 4.12 2.45
C ARG A 4 12.64 4.89 2.73
N VAL A 5 12.47 6.05 2.13
CA VAL A 5 11.30 6.90 2.34
C VAL A 5 10.47 6.93 1.07
N GLY A 6 9.26 6.38 1.15
CA GLY A 6 8.29 6.36 0.07
C GLY A 6 7.18 7.40 0.25
N ILE A 7 6.48 7.69 -0.84
CA ILE A 7 5.26 8.50 -0.85
C ILE A 7 4.03 7.66 -1.23
N GLY A 8 2.92 7.90 -0.61
CA GLY A 8 1.63 7.22 -0.85
C GLY A 8 0.87 7.10 0.48
N LEU A 9 -0.27 6.46 0.58
CA LEU A 9 -0.90 5.72 -0.50
C LEU A 9 -1.73 6.68 -1.38
N PHE A 10 -1.57 6.60 -2.69
CA PHE A 10 -2.45 7.31 -3.61
C PHE A 10 -3.72 6.48 -3.82
N THR A 11 -4.86 7.03 -3.45
CA THR A 11 -6.17 6.37 -3.49
C THR A 11 -7.11 6.94 -4.53
N ALA A 12 -6.76 8.08 -5.13
CA ALA A 12 -7.55 8.81 -6.13
C ALA A 12 -8.96 9.22 -5.67
N GLN A 13 -9.24 9.18 -4.36
CA GLN A 13 -10.53 9.55 -3.79
C GLN A 13 -10.81 11.05 -3.92
N LEU A 14 -12.05 11.39 -4.23
CA LEU A 14 -12.53 12.76 -4.24
C LEU A 14 -13.76 12.88 -3.35
N PRO A 15 -13.76 13.80 -2.36
CA PRO A 15 -14.96 14.12 -1.60
C PRO A 15 -16.11 14.56 -2.51
N ALA A 16 -17.35 14.30 -2.11
CA ALA A 16 -18.53 14.73 -2.87
C ALA A 16 -18.61 16.26 -3.07
N SER A 17 -17.99 17.03 -2.17
CA SER A 17 -17.84 18.49 -2.25
C SER A 17 -16.85 18.95 -3.31
N SER A 18 -15.97 18.06 -3.80
CA SER A 18 -14.89 18.40 -4.73
C SER A 18 -15.42 18.83 -6.09
N LYS A 19 -14.86 19.92 -6.62
CA LYS A 19 -15.09 20.37 -8.00
C LYS A 19 -14.14 19.74 -9.01
N ARG A 20 -13.20 18.92 -8.52
CA ARG A 20 -12.19 18.22 -9.34
C ARG A 20 -12.81 16.99 -10.01
N THR A 21 -12.27 16.59 -11.12
CA THR A 21 -12.65 15.34 -11.80
C THR A 21 -11.64 14.23 -11.49
N PHE A 22 -12.06 12.97 -11.52
CA PHE A 22 -11.14 11.83 -11.37
C PHE A 22 -10.00 11.88 -12.41
N GLY A 23 -10.28 12.34 -13.64
CA GLY A 23 -9.24 12.48 -14.64
C GLY A 23 -8.19 13.55 -14.31
N GLN A 24 -8.54 14.60 -13.53
CA GLN A 24 -7.56 15.55 -12.99
C GLN A 24 -6.76 14.89 -11.85
N GLU A 25 -7.42 14.20 -10.93
CA GLU A 25 -6.80 13.50 -9.81
C GLU A 25 -5.71 12.51 -10.28
N TYR A 26 -6.01 11.68 -11.28
CA TYR A 26 -5.02 10.78 -11.87
C TYR A 26 -3.83 11.52 -12.50
N ARG A 27 -4.06 12.62 -13.24
CA ARG A 27 -2.97 13.40 -13.83
C ARG A 27 -2.08 14.06 -12.76
N GLU A 28 -2.69 14.62 -11.73
CA GLU A 28 -1.98 15.26 -10.63
C GLU A 28 -1.18 14.23 -9.80
N THR A 29 -1.70 13.01 -9.64
CA THR A 29 -0.94 11.90 -9.06
C THR A 29 0.35 11.64 -9.85
N LEU A 30 0.30 11.62 -11.20
CA LEU A 30 1.50 11.46 -12.03
C LEU A 30 2.50 12.60 -11.81
N GLU A 31 2.02 13.85 -11.73
CA GLU A 31 2.86 15.03 -11.50
C GLU A 31 3.51 14.99 -10.11
N LEU A 32 2.74 14.61 -9.09
CA LEU A 32 3.21 14.53 -7.72
C LEU A 32 4.27 13.43 -7.52
N VAL A 33 4.10 12.26 -8.15
CA VAL A 33 5.11 11.19 -8.10
C VAL A 33 6.39 11.58 -8.85
N ARG A 34 6.27 12.29 -10.00
CA ARG A 34 7.45 12.87 -10.67
C ARG A 34 8.18 13.88 -9.79
N LEU A 35 7.46 14.71 -9.06
CA LEU A 35 8.05 15.63 -8.09
C LEU A 35 8.77 14.84 -6.98
N ALA A 36 8.10 13.85 -6.39
CA ALA A 36 8.67 13.01 -5.34
C ALA A 36 9.99 12.35 -5.77
N GLU A 37 10.04 11.81 -6.99
CA GLU A 37 11.29 11.28 -7.54
C GLU A 37 12.39 12.35 -7.66
N ARG A 38 12.04 13.55 -8.12
CA ARG A 38 13.02 14.66 -8.24
C ARG A 38 13.59 15.09 -6.91
N VAL A 39 12.77 15.12 -5.85
CA VAL A 39 13.19 15.57 -4.52
C VAL A 39 13.75 14.43 -3.64
N GLY A 40 13.84 13.19 -4.17
CA GLY A 40 14.61 12.10 -3.57
C GLY A 40 13.81 11.11 -2.72
N PHE A 41 12.50 10.96 -2.96
CA PHE A 41 11.77 9.80 -2.44
C PHE A 41 12.22 8.52 -3.15
N ASP A 42 12.24 7.42 -2.41
CA ASP A 42 12.75 6.13 -2.87
C ASP A 42 11.64 5.28 -3.54
N SER A 43 10.36 5.47 -3.16
CA SER A 43 9.24 4.69 -3.70
C SER A 43 7.93 5.48 -3.71
N ALA A 44 6.98 5.06 -4.59
CA ALA A 44 5.61 5.58 -4.66
C ALA A 44 4.60 4.43 -4.59
N TRP A 45 3.54 4.59 -3.79
CA TRP A 45 2.62 3.52 -3.44
C TRP A 45 1.17 3.88 -3.73
N VAL A 46 0.43 2.91 -4.22
CA VAL A 46 -1.01 3.03 -4.51
C VAL A 46 -1.81 1.98 -3.74
N SER A 47 -3.10 2.22 -3.49
CA SER A 47 -3.96 1.32 -2.73
C SER A 47 -5.28 1.06 -3.45
N GLU A 48 -5.87 -0.13 -3.23
CA GLU A 48 -7.05 -0.63 -3.95
C GLU A 48 -8.25 -0.77 -3.03
N HIS A 49 -9.40 -0.26 -3.49
CA HIS A 49 -10.73 -0.66 -3.03
C HIS A 49 -11.74 -0.54 -4.16
N HIS A 50 -12.86 -1.27 -4.07
CA HIS A 50 -13.86 -1.35 -5.13
C HIS A 50 -15.25 -0.88 -4.66
N GLY A 51 -16.07 -0.40 -5.61
CA GLY A 51 -17.45 -0.01 -5.34
C GLY A 51 -17.59 1.19 -4.40
N SER A 52 -16.56 2.03 -4.26
CA SER A 52 -16.63 3.25 -3.47
C SER A 52 -17.14 4.42 -4.32
N SER A 53 -18.11 5.16 -3.80
CA SER A 53 -18.72 6.30 -4.49
C SER A 53 -17.76 7.48 -4.66
N ASP A 54 -16.72 7.57 -3.84
CA ASP A 54 -15.69 8.60 -3.90
C ASP A 54 -14.58 8.31 -4.92
N GLY A 55 -14.69 7.19 -5.67
CA GLY A 55 -13.77 6.81 -6.72
C GLY A 55 -12.45 6.24 -6.22
N TYR A 56 -12.43 5.65 -5.02
CA TYR A 56 -11.24 4.94 -4.54
C TYR A 56 -10.63 4.08 -5.66
N LEU A 57 -9.31 4.15 -5.83
CA LEU A 57 -8.59 3.53 -6.94
C LEU A 57 -8.93 2.03 -7.08
N PRO A 58 -9.61 1.62 -8.16
CA PRO A 58 -10.03 0.21 -8.30
C PRO A 58 -9.01 -0.63 -9.07
N SER A 59 -7.98 -0.02 -9.66
CA SER A 59 -7.07 -0.72 -10.57
C SER A 59 -5.67 -0.14 -10.48
N MET A 60 -4.84 -0.72 -9.64
CA MET A 60 -3.51 -0.19 -9.32
C MET A 60 -2.51 -0.37 -10.45
N LEU A 61 -2.46 -1.56 -11.09
CA LEU A 61 -1.44 -1.86 -12.10
C LEU A 61 -1.50 -0.94 -13.32
N PRO A 62 -2.66 -0.53 -13.86
CA PRO A 62 -2.75 0.50 -14.89
C PRO A 62 -2.16 1.85 -14.47
N LEU A 63 -2.40 2.29 -13.21
CA LEU A 63 -1.80 3.53 -12.71
C LEU A 63 -0.29 3.38 -12.54
N LEU A 64 0.19 2.25 -12.01
CA LEU A 64 1.63 1.99 -11.89
C LEU A 64 2.31 1.90 -13.25
N ALA A 65 1.66 1.37 -14.29
CA ALA A 65 2.19 1.39 -15.66
C ALA A 65 2.36 2.83 -16.18
N ALA A 66 1.38 3.72 -15.91
CA ALA A 66 1.50 5.14 -16.25
C ALA A 66 2.61 5.83 -15.45
N LEU A 67 2.76 5.53 -14.15
CA LEU A 67 3.85 6.03 -13.31
C LEU A 67 5.21 5.52 -13.82
N ALA A 68 5.32 4.26 -14.19
CA ALA A 68 6.54 3.69 -14.77
C ALA A 68 7.01 4.43 -16.02
N ALA A 69 6.05 4.89 -16.85
CA ALA A 69 6.35 5.61 -18.09
C ALA A 69 6.82 7.06 -17.88
N VAL A 70 6.60 7.64 -16.68
CA VAL A 70 6.95 9.04 -16.38
C VAL A 70 8.02 9.20 -15.29
N THR A 71 8.57 8.09 -14.81
CA THR A 71 9.62 8.02 -13.78
C THR A 71 10.75 7.09 -14.22
N GLU A 72 11.94 7.23 -13.63
CA GLU A 72 13.13 6.48 -14.03
C GLU A 72 13.76 5.62 -12.91
N ARG A 73 13.62 6.04 -11.64
CA ARG A 73 14.35 5.46 -10.49
C ARG A 73 13.45 5.04 -9.35
N ILE A 74 12.39 5.80 -9.09
CA ILE A 74 11.49 5.55 -7.94
C ILE A 74 10.84 4.17 -8.06
N GLU A 75 10.88 3.38 -6.99
CA GLU A 75 10.19 2.08 -6.91
C GLU A 75 8.67 2.31 -6.88
N LEU A 76 7.92 1.37 -7.41
CA LEU A 76 6.47 1.47 -7.59
C LEU A 76 5.79 0.34 -6.81
N GLY A 77 5.05 0.68 -5.76
CA GLY A 77 4.48 -0.29 -4.83
C GLY A 77 2.95 -0.37 -4.85
N THR A 78 2.42 -1.54 -4.58
CA THR A 78 1.00 -1.75 -4.26
C THR A 78 0.82 -1.98 -2.76
N GLY A 79 -0.06 -1.21 -2.14
CA GLY A 79 -0.32 -1.32 -0.70
C GLY A 79 -1.81 -1.44 -0.39
N VAL A 80 -2.52 -2.56 -0.72
CA VAL A 80 -2.09 -3.83 -1.33
C VAL A 80 -3.11 -4.30 -2.38
N VAL A 81 -2.71 -5.16 -3.34
CA VAL A 81 -3.64 -5.84 -4.27
C VAL A 81 -4.50 -6.82 -3.48
N LEU A 82 -5.81 -6.78 -3.67
CA LEU A 82 -6.76 -7.65 -3.00
C LEU A 82 -6.88 -9.00 -3.76
N THR A 83 -6.02 -9.96 -3.40
CA THR A 83 -5.85 -11.25 -4.11
C THR A 83 -7.14 -12.01 -4.33
N SER A 84 -8.14 -11.82 -3.46
CA SER A 84 -9.44 -12.47 -3.57
C SER A 84 -10.22 -12.09 -4.82
N PHE A 85 -9.92 -10.93 -5.42
CA PHE A 85 -10.68 -10.36 -6.54
C PHE A 85 -9.93 -10.44 -7.87
N HIS A 86 -8.71 -10.98 -7.87
CA HIS A 86 -7.88 -11.14 -9.07
C HIS A 86 -7.70 -12.61 -9.45
N ASP A 87 -7.71 -12.91 -10.75
CA ASP A 87 -7.17 -14.17 -11.24
C ASP A 87 -5.64 -14.09 -11.19
N PRO A 88 -4.95 -15.05 -10.54
CA PRO A 88 -3.51 -15.01 -10.39
C PRO A 88 -2.71 -15.07 -11.69
N LEU A 89 -3.23 -15.73 -12.75
CA LEU A 89 -2.53 -15.71 -14.05
C LEU A 89 -2.60 -14.33 -14.67
N ARG A 90 -3.76 -13.67 -14.62
CA ARG A 90 -3.93 -12.31 -15.11
C ARG A 90 -3.07 -11.34 -14.31
N LEU A 91 -3.06 -11.48 -12.99
CA LEU A 91 -2.21 -10.67 -12.11
C LEU A 91 -0.71 -10.87 -12.44
N ALA A 92 -0.29 -12.10 -12.73
CA ALA A 92 1.09 -12.40 -13.13
C ALA A 92 1.48 -11.73 -14.45
N GLU A 93 0.57 -11.70 -15.44
CA GLU A 93 0.77 -11.03 -16.73
C GLU A 93 0.85 -9.51 -16.56
N ASP A 94 -0.10 -8.91 -15.86
CA ASP A 94 -0.16 -7.47 -15.65
C ASP A 94 1.05 -6.96 -14.83
N ALA A 95 1.43 -7.69 -13.77
CA ALA A 95 2.62 -7.38 -12.97
C ALA A 95 3.91 -7.49 -13.80
N ALA A 96 4.03 -8.50 -14.66
CA ALA A 96 5.19 -8.65 -15.55
C ALA A 96 5.29 -7.47 -16.54
N VAL A 97 4.17 -6.99 -17.07
CA VAL A 97 4.15 -5.83 -17.96
C VAL A 97 4.58 -4.56 -17.21
N VAL A 98 4.07 -4.32 -16.01
CA VAL A 98 4.49 -3.16 -15.18
C VAL A 98 5.98 -3.25 -14.82
N ASP A 99 6.45 -4.44 -14.46
CA ASP A 99 7.86 -4.65 -14.10
C ASP A 99 8.79 -4.40 -15.30
N LEU A 100 8.40 -4.83 -16.49
CA LEU A 100 9.13 -4.54 -17.74
C LEU A 100 9.13 -3.04 -18.06
N LEU A 101 7.98 -2.36 -17.97
CA LEU A 101 7.87 -0.93 -18.22
C LEU A 101 8.69 -0.11 -17.22
N SER A 102 8.74 -0.54 -15.99
CA SER A 102 9.52 0.13 -14.93
C SER A 102 11.01 -0.25 -14.93
N GLY A 103 11.41 -1.30 -15.66
CA GLY A 103 12.80 -1.79 -15.64
C GLY A 103 13.15 -2.48 -14.32
N GLY A 104 12.19 -3.21 -13.70
CA GLY A 104 12.42 -3.98 -12.47
C GLY A 104 12.19 -3.19 -11.18
N ARG A 105 11.36 -2.14 -11.21
CA ARG A 105 11.08 -1.28 -10.05
C ARG A 105 9.76 -1.62 -9.33
N LEU A 106 9.05 -2.67 -9.72
CA LEU A 106 7.77 -3.04 -9.11
C LEU A 106 7.96 -3.75 -7.77
N LEU A 107 7.24 -3.31 -6.74
CA LEU A 107 7.06 -3.97 -5.45
C LEU A 107 5.60 -4.41 -5.33
N LEU A 108 5.34 -5.72 -5.35
CA LEU A 108 3.98 -6.26 -5.41
C LEU A 108 3.46 -6.61 -4.01
N GLY A 109 2.83 -5.66 -3.34
CA GLY A 109 2.12 -5.90 -2.09
C GLY A 109 0.76 -6.53 -2.31
N LEU A 110 0.46 -7.61 -1.60
CA LEU A 110 -0.76 -8.41 -1.71
C LEU A 110 -1.46 -8.51 -0.36
N GLY A 111 -2.79 -8.52 -0.36
CA GLY A 111 -3.61 -8.68 0.83
C GLY A 111 -4.83 -9.56 0.59
N ASN A 112 -5.46 -10.00 1.68
CA ASN A 112 -6.60 -10.92 1.62
C ASN A 112 -7.91 -10.25 1.21
N GLY A 113 -8.05 -8.93 1.41
CA GLY A 113 -9.34 -8.26 1.46
C GLY A 113 -10.10 -8.50 2.78
N TRP A 114 -11.02 -7.61 3.12
CA TRP A 114 -11.78 -7.68 4.37
C TRP A 114 -13.23 -7.22 4.22
N ARG A 115 -13.55 -6.30 3.32
CA ARG A 115 -14.85 -5.67 3.11
C ARG A 115 -15.83 -6.65 2.46
N GLU A 116 -16.90 -7.01 3.18
CA GLU A 116 -17.88 -8.02 2.75
C GLU A 116 -18.53 -7.71 1.40
N GLU A 117 -18.78 -6.43 1.14
CA GLU A 117 -19.37 -5.98 -0.11
C GLU A 117 -18.50 -6.28 -1.33
N GLU A 118 -17.19 -6.09 -1.21
CA GLU A 118 -16.26 -6.42 -2.29
C GLU A 118 -16.30 -7.92 -2.62
N PHE A 119 -16.36 -8.80 -1.59
CA PHE A 119 -16.54 -10.24 -1.80
C PHE A 119 -17.84 -10.55 -2.52
N ARG A 120 -18.95 -9.90 -2.17
CA ARG A 120 -20.23 -10.06 -2.87
C ARG A 120 -20.15 -9.55 -4.30
N MET A 121 -19.55 -8.38 -4.52
CA MET A 121 -19.41 -7.74 -5.83
C MET A 121 -18.64 -8.62 -6.82
N PHE A 122 -17.56 -9.26 -6.36
CA PHE A 122 -16.74 -10.14 -7.18
C PHE A 122 -17.12 -11.62 -7.13
N GLY A 123 -18.16 -11.99 -6.36
CA GLY A 123 -18.57 -13.39 -6.20
C GLY A 123 -17.49 -14.26 -5.52
N ALA A 124 -16.62 -13.65 -4.72
CA ALA A 124 -15.53 -14.33 -4.04
C ALA A 124 -15.92 -14.81 -2.64
N SER A 125 -15.25 -15.85 -2.14
CA SER A 125 -15.49 -16.41 -0.80
C SER A 125 -14.55 -15.75 0.23
N LYS A 126 -15.11 -14.96 1.15
CA LYS A 126 -14.34 -14.35 2.26
C LYS A 126 -13.73 -15.43 3.17
N ALA A 127 -14.39 -16.57 3.33
CA ALA A 127 -13.89 -17.67 4.16
C ALA A 127 -12.62 -18.32 3.56
N GLU A 128 -12.43 -18.19 2.25
CA GLU A 128 -11.29 -18.78 1.52
C GLU A 128 -10.16 -17.79 1.25
N ARG A 129 -10.33 -16.50 1.63
CA ARG A 129 -9.37 -15.44 1.30
C ARG A 129 -7.91 -15.75 1.66
N GLY A 130 -7.70 -16.41 2.82
CA GLY A 130 -6.36 -16.80 3.26
C GLY A 130 -5.72 -17.85 2.38
N ALA A 131 -6.45 -18.92 2.05
CA ALA A 131 -5.98 -19.97 1.13
C ALA A 131 -5.77 -19.38 -0.27
N ARG A 132 -6.69 -18.55 -0.77
CA ARG A 132 -6.57 -17.85 -2.04
C ARG A 132 -5.29 -17.03 -2.14
N THR A 133 -4.93 -16.30 -1.08
CA THR A 133 -3.68 -15.52 -1.04
C THR A 133 -2.44 -16.42 -1.09
N GLU A 134 -2.41 -17.51 -0.31
CA GLU A 134 -1.28 -18.46 -0.31
C GLU A 134 -1.10 -19.08 -1.71
N GLU A 135 -2.18 -19.55 -2.31
CA GLU A 135 -2.18 -20.13 -3.65
C GLU A 135 -1.80 -19.09 -4.72
N THR A 136 -2.26 -17.84 -4.58
CA THR A 136 -1.87 -16.74 -5.48
C THR A 136 -0.37 -16.54 -5.46
N VAL A 137 0.26 -16.45 -4.29
CA VAL A 137 1.73 -16.29 -4.18
C VAL A 137 2.45 -17.44 -4.89
N GLU A 138 1.99 -18.68 -4.70
CA GLU A 138 2.61 -19.84 -5.34
C GLU A 138 2.44 -19.83 -6.87
N VAL A 139 1.24 -19.49 -7.35
CA VAL A 139 0.96 -19.38 -8.80
C VAL A 139 1.82 -18.29 -9.44
N LEU A 140 1.94 -17.10 -8.81
CA LEU A 140 2.81 -16.02 -9.29
C LEU A 140 4.25 -16.48 -9.44
N ARG A 141 4.83 -17.11 -8.40
CA ARG A 141 6.21 -17.61 -8.43
C ARG A 141 6.41 -18.66 -9.54
N ARG A 142 5.45 -19.57 -9.74
CA ARG A 142 5.50 -20.56 -10.84
C ARG A 142 5.37 -19.89 -12.22
N ALA A 143 4.48 -18.92 -12.36
CA ALA A 143 4.25 -18.18 -13.60
C ALA A 143 5.52 -17.46 -14.09
N TRP A 144 6.27 -16.86 -13.18
CA TRP A 144 7.49 -16.12 -13.49
C TRP A 144 8.74 -16.98 -13.67
N THR A 145 8.60 -18.33 -13.64
CA THR A 145 9.68 -19.22 -14.10
C THR A 145 9.83 -19.30 -15.62
N GLY A 146 8.83 -18.81 -16.38
CA GLY A 146 8.77 -18.96 -17.83
C GLY A 146 8.46 -20.38 -18.35
N ARG A 147 8.28 -21.32 -17.45
CA ARG A 147 7.98 -22.74 -17.77
C ARG A 147 6.47 -22.98 -17.78
N ARG A 148 6.03 -24.02 -18.52
CA ARG A 148 4.66 -24.53 -18.34
C ARG A 148 4.53 -25.20 -16.99
N PHE A 149 3.39 -24.96 -16.32
CA PHE A 149 3.09 -25.60 -15.05
C PHE A 149 1.61 -25.94 -14.95
N SER A 150 1.28 -26.90 -14.10
CA SER A 150 -0.05 -27.15 -13.60
C SER A 150 -0.08 -26.83 -12.10
N PHE A 151 -1.22 -26.41 -11.60
CA PHE A 151 -1.44 -26.13 -10.20
C PHE A 151 -2.81 -26.67 -9.80
N GLU A 152 -2.88 -27.35 -8.68
CA GLU A 152 -4.12 -27.83 -8.06
C GLU A 152 -4.06 -27.49 -6.58
N GLY A 153 -4.87 -26.52 -6.18
CA GLY A 153 -5.02 -26.02 -4.83
C GLY A 153 -6.44 -26.21 -4.32
N ARG A 154 -6.73 -25.59 -3.21
CA ARG A 154 -8.07 -25.59 -2.61
C ARG A 154 -9.04 -24.66 -3.36
N THR A 155 -8.54 -23.52 -3.85
CA THR A 155 -9.34 -22.43 -4.45
C THR A 155 -9.02 -22.22 -5.92
N LEU A 156 -7.89 -22.71 -6.39
CA LEU A 156 -7.35 -22.50 -7.73
C LEU A 156 -6.96 -23.84 -8.37
N ALA A 157 -7.22 -23.95 -9.67
CA ALA A 157 -6.73 -25.07 -10.48
C ALA A 157 -6.35 -24.59 -11.88
N TYR A 158 -5.16 -24.95 -12.35
CA TYR A 158 -4.68 -24.65 -13.70
C TYR A 158 -4.02 -25.88 -14.33
N ASP A 159 -4.31 -26.13 -15.60
CA ASP A 159 -3.67 -27.23 -16.32
C ASP A 159 -2.78 -26.72 -17.45
N ARG A 160 -1.48 -27.05 -17.37
CA ARG A 160 -0.44 -26.82 -18.39
C ARG A 160 -0.41 -25.37 -18.92
N VAL A 161 -0.60 -24.40 -18.05
CA VAL A 161 -0.55 -22.95 -18.39
C VAL A 161 0.89 -22.44 -18.50
N LYS A 162 1.06 -21.31 -19.18
CA LYS A 162 2.32 -20.60 -19.29
C LYS A 162 2.03 -19.10 -19.35
N VAL A 163 2.74 -18.32 -18.56
CA VAL A 163 2.67 -16.86 -18.57
C VAL A 163 3.84 -16.28 -19.38
N THR A 164 3.56 -15.31 -20.22
CA THR A 164 4.51 -14.53 -21.00
C THR A 164 3.93 -13.14 -21.28
N PRO A 165 4.77 -12.06 -21.32
CA PRO A 165 6.23 -12.05 -21.13
C PRO A 165 6.65 -12.37 -19.69
N GLN A 166 7.94 -12.61 -19.50
CA GLN A 166 8.52 -12.69 -18.15
C GLN A 166 8.82 -11.28 -17.64
N PRO A 167 8.74 -11.03 -16.32
CA PRO A 167 9.14 -9.74 -15.74
C PRO A 167 10.62 -9.43 -15.97
N ALA A 168 10.99 -8.14 -15.84
CA ALA A 168 12.39 -7.70 -15.90
C ALA A 168 13.20 -8.24 -14.72
N THR A 169 12.56 -8.28 -13.54
CA THR A 169 13.16 -8.83 -12.32
C THR A 169 13.25 -10.35 -12.41
N PRO A 170 14.45 -10.96 -12.30
CA PRO A 170 14.60 -12.40 -12.33
C PRO A 170 13.81 -13.10 -11.22
N GLY A 171 12.91 -14.00 -11.61
CA GLY A 171 12.03 -14.71 -10.66
C GLY A 171 10.77 -13.94 -10.27
N GLY A 172 10.59 -12.73 -10.79
CA GLY A 172 9.46 -11.84 -10.57
C GLY A 172 9.74 -10.72 -9.58
N PRO A 173 8.87 -9.68 -9.57
CA PRO A 173 8.97 -8.61 -8.59
C PRO A 173 8.86 -9.15 -7.16
N PRO A 174 9.48 -8.49 -6.16
CA PRO A 174 9.31 -8.87 -4.76
C PRO A 174 7.84 -8.89 -4.36
N ILE A 175 7.41 -9.97 -3.72
CA ILE A 175 6.05 -10.14 -3.20
C ILE A 175 6.04 -9.78 -1.72
N LEU A 176 5.21 -8.81 -1.35
CA LEU A 176 5.00 -8.40 0.03
C LEU A 176 3.60 -8.84 0.47
N LEU A 177 3.40 -9.23 1.71
CA LEU A 177 2.07 -9.55 2.23
C LEU A 177 1.67 -8.61 3.36
N GLY A 178 0.45 -8.07 3.26
CA GLY A 178 -0.20 -7.29 4.31
C GLY A 178 -1.20 -8.11 5.13
N GLY A 179 -1.43 -7.69 6.36
CA GLY A 179 -2.45 -8.26 7.22
C GLY A 179 -2.23 -7.97 8.70
N TYR A 180 -3.32 -8.03 9.49
CA TYR A 180 -3.34 -7.65 10.90
C TYR A 180 -3.49 -8.85 11.84
N ASP A 181 -4.22 -9.90 11.42
CA ASP A 181 -4.40 -11.06 12.27
C ASP A 181 -3.13 -11.94 12.32
N ARG A 182 -2.94 -12.63 13.45
CA ARG A 182 -1.76 -13.49 13.68
C ARG A 182 -1.48 -14.44 12.50
N LYS A 183 -2.52 -15.01 11.86
CA LYS A 183 -2.34 -15.97 10.76
C LYS A 183 -1.82 -15.27 9.50
N ALA A 184 -2.28 -14.04 9.23
CA ALA A 184 -1.84 -13.25 8.09
C ALA A 184 -0.39 -12.79 8.27
N VAL A 185 -0.01 -12.33 9.46
CA VAL A 185 1.37 -11.91 9.78
C VAL A 185 2.35 -13.08 9.71
N LEU A 186 2.02 -14.24 10.31
CA LEU A 186 2.82 -15.46 10.18
C LEU A 186 2.97 -15.91 8.72
N ARG A 187 1.90 -15.76 7.92
CA ARG A 187 1.93 -16.07 6.47
C ARG A 187 2.93 -15.20 5.73
N ALA A 188 2.99 -13.90 6.04
CA ALA A 188 3.98 -13.00 5.44
C ALA A 188 5.40 -13.52 5.67
N GLY A 189 5.77 -13.85 6.90
CA GLY A 189 7.07 -14.45 7.20
C GLY A 189 7.37 -15.73 6.43
N ARG A 190 6.37 -16.63 6.32
CA ARG A 190 6.55 -17.92 5.64
C ARG A 190 6.70 -17.80 4.13
N LEU A 191 5.99 -16.90 3.46
CA LEU A 191 5.79 -16.95 2.01
C LEU A 191 6.30 -15.73 1.25
N ALA A 192 6.32 -14.54 1.87
CA ALA A 192 6.60 -13.30 1.17
C ALA A 192 8.07 -12.88 1.23
N ASP A 193 8.45 -11.95 0.37
CA ASP A 193 9.76 -11.29 0.42
C ASP A 193 9.74 -10.08 1.38
N GLY A 194 8.56 -9.74 1.90
CA GLY A 194 8.41 -8.71 2.93
C GLY A 194 7.01 -8.64 3.52
N TYR A 195 6.85 -7.75 4.50
CA TYR A 195 5.61 -7.51 5.23
C TYR A 195 5.17 -6.05 5.10
N VAL A 196 3.87 -5.80 4.92
CA VAL A 196 3.28 -4.47 4.86
C VAL A 196 2.38 -4.26 6.07
N THR A 197 2.58 -3.16 6.81
CA THR A 197 1.80 -2.76 7.98
C THR A 197 1.58 -1.25 8.04
N ASP A 198 0.56 -0.82 8.76
CA ASP A 198 0.24 0.58 9.05
C ASP A 198 0.12 0.86 10.57
N GLU A 199 0.71 -0.01 11.38
CA GLU A 199 0.73 0.17 12.84
C GLU A 199 1.33 1.53 13.24
N THR A 200 0.70 2.17 14.21
CA THR A 200 1.09 3.51 14.68
C THR A 200 1.85 3.50 16.00
N GLY A 201 1.88 2.35 16.68
CA GLY A 201 2.58 2.15 17.95
C GLY A 201 3.87 1.34 17.79
N PRO A 202 4.98 1.75 18.44
CA PRO A 202 6.23 0.99 18.40
C PRO A 202 6.14 -0.43 19.01
N ASP A 203 5.23 -0.66 19.96
CA ASP A 203 5.05 -1.97 20.61
C ASP A 203 4.28 -2.93 19.68
N GLU A 204 3.27 -2.46 19.01
CA GLU A 204 2.52 -3.18 17.98
C GLU A 204 3.44 -3.57 16.82
N VAL A 205 4.27 -2.63 16.35
CA VAL A 205 5.29 -2.91 15.34
C VAL A 205 6.21 -4.05 15.79
N ARG A 206 6.78 -3.99 16.99
CA ARG A 206 7.64 -5.05 17.52
C ARG A 206 6.92 -6.40 17.64
N SER A 207 5.67 -6.38 18.07
CA SER A 207 4.85 -7.59 18.17
C SER A 207 4.61 -8.25 16.83
N ASN A 208 4.29 -7.45 15.80
CA ASN A 208 4.09 -7.95 14.43
C ASN A 208 5.39 -8.48 13.84
N LEU A 209 6.52 -7.78 14.04
CA LEU A 209 7.83 -8.25 13.57
C LEU A 209 8.21 -9.59 14.20
N ALA A 210 7.95 -9.80 15.49
CA ALA A 210 8.20 -11.09 16.16
C ALA A 210 7.37 -12.22 15.52
N LEU A 211 6.14 -11.95 15.09
CA LEU A 211 5.31 -12.91 14.35
C LEU A 211 5.82 -13.18 12.92
N VAL A 212 6.31 -12.15 12.24
CA VAL A 212 6.97 -12.31 10.92
C VAL A 212 8.18 -13.23 11.07
N ASP A 213 8.99 -13.02 12.09
CA ASP A 213 10.19 -13.82 12.39
C ASP A 213 9.84 -15.28 12.75
N GLU A 214 8.82 -15.48 13.59
CA GLU A 214 8.27 -16.82 13.89
C GLU A 214 7.85 -17.52 12.58
N GLY A 215 7.14 -16.81 11.70
CA GLY A 215 6.72 -17.32 10.42
C GLY A 215 7.89 -17.72 9.52
N ALA A 216 8.88 -16.86 9.35
CA ALA A 216 10.07 -17.10 8.54
C ALA A 216 10.89 -18.29 9.07
N THR A 217 11.19 -18.27 10.36
CA THR A 217 12.00 -19.31 11.02
C THR A 217 11.31 -20.67 10.95
N SER A 218 9.97 -20.73 11.03
CA SER A 218 9.20 -21.98 10.97
C SER A 218 9.41 -22.77 9.69
N VAL A 219 9.87 -22.11 8.62
CA VAL A 219 10.14 -22.71 7.31
C VAL A 219 11.62 -22.58 6.90
N GLY A 220 12.50 -22.22 7.83
CA GLY A 220 13.94 -22.15 7.62
C GLY A 220 14.41 -20.94 6.81
N ARG A 221 13.62 -19.86 6.76
CA ARG A 221 14.00 -18.59 6.11
C ARG A 221 14.67 -17.66 7.11
N ASP A 222 15.55 -16.82 6.61
CA ASP A 222 16.19 -15.76 7.38
C ASP A 222 15.20 -14.57 7.56
N PRO A 223 14.80 -14.24 8.80
CA PRO A 223 13.94 -13.10 9.06
C PRO A 223 14.54 -11.75 8.63
N ASP A 224 15.85 -11.59 8.74
CA ASP A 224 16.54 -10.34 8.43
C ASP A 224 16.60 -10.06 6.93
N ALA A 225 16.36 -11.07 6.09
CA ALA A 225 16.24 -10.91 4.64
C ALA A 225 14.88 -10.35 4.19
N LEU A 226 13.91 -10.21 5.12
CA LEU A 226 12.57 -9.73 4.80
C LEU A 226 12.49 -8.20 4.88
N MET A 227 12.05 -7.58 3.76
CA MET A 227 11.70 -6.17 3.71
C MET A 227 10.48 -5.87 4.59
N VAL A 228 10.44 -4.71 5.20
CA VAL A 228 9.23 -4.24 5.89
C VAL A 228 8.79 -2.90 5.31
N VAL A 229 7.51 -2.78 5.04
CA VAL A 229 6.88 -1.54 4.57
C VAL A 229 5.95 -1.04 5.67
N LEU A 230 6.24 0.15 6.19
CA LEU A 230 5.41 0.83 7.18
C LEU A 230 4.68 2.00 6.51
N LEU A 231 3.36 1.94 6.51
CA LEU A 231 2.50 2.99 5.94
C LEU A 231 2.10 3.96 7.06
N GLN A 232 2.31 5.27 6.86
CA GLN A 232 1.97 6.28 7.87
C GLN A 232 1.25 7.48 7.26
N ASN A 233 0.21 7.98 7.94
CA ASN A 233 -0.40 9.26 7.62
C ASN A 233 0.43 10.39 8.24
N VAL A 234 0.88 11.32 7.40
CA VAL A 234 1.84 12.34 7.81
C VAL A 234 1.52 13.67 7.13
N PHE A 235 1.68 14.78 7.85
CA PHE A 235 1.64 16.10 7.22
C PHE A 235 2.54 17.09 7.94
N ALA A 236 3.67 17.38 7.35
CA ALA A 236 4.61 18.42 7.83
C ALA A 236 4.29 19.76 7.17
N TRP A 237 4.17 20.83 7.99
CA TRP A 237 3.84 22.16 7.49
C TRP A 237 4.40 23.24 8.42
N ARG A 238 4.76 24.41 7.86
CA ARG A 238 5.30 25.52 8.66
C ARG A 238 4.38 26.73 8.75
N ASP A 239 3.50 26.91 7.76
CA ASP A 239 2.71 28.14 7.63
C ASP A 239 1.28 27.96 8.13
N GLY A 240 0.94 28.50 9.30
CA GLY A 240 -0.40 28.44 9.85
C GLY A 240 -0.74 27.08 10.49
N ASP A 241 -2.02 26.69 10.43
CA ASP A 241 -2.50 25.44 11.02
C ASP A 241 -2.52 24.29 10.00
N PRO A 242 -1.58 23.32 10.11
CA PRO A 242 -1.55 22.16 9.20
C PRO A 242 -2.83 21.30 9.28
N TRP A 243 -3.49 21.27 10.43
CA TRP A 243 -4.69 20.47 10.63
C TRP A 243 -5.83 20.93 9.73
N SER A 244 -6.02 22.22 9.57
CA SER A 244 -7.07 22.79 8.71
C SER A 244 -6.91 22.40 7.23
N LEU A 245 -5.69 22.10 6.78
CA LEU A 245 -5.40 21.71 5.39
C LEU A 245 -5.73 20.27 5.08
N ILE A 246 -5.72 19.38 6.08
CA ILE A 246 -5.86 17.92 5.85
C ILE A 246 -7.11 17.33 6.49
N ARG A 247 -7.76 18.01 7.43
CA ARG A 247 -8.87 17.45 8.21
C ARG A 247 -9.99 16.90 7.33
N GLU A 248 -10.44 17.67 6.32
CA GLU A 248 -11.52 17.20 5.42
C GLU A 248 -11.12 15.91 4.69
N GLY A 249 -9.91 15.85 4.18
CA GLY A 249 -9.38 14.66 3.52
C GLY A 249 -9.22 13.46 4.46
N LEU A 250 -8.81 13.71 5.71
CA LEU A 250 -8.74 12.67 6.75
C LEU A 250 -10.14 12.14 7.10
N VAL A 251 -11.11 13.05 7.32
CA VAL A 251 -12.51 12.66 7.56
C VAL A 251 -13.04 11.83 6.39
N GLN A 252 -12.79 12.24 5.15
CA GLN A 252 -13.18 11.45 3.97
C GLN A 252 -12.55 10.07 4.00
N GLN A 253 -11.24 9.98 4.24
CA GLN A 253 -10.51 8.72 4.23
C GLN A 253 -10.95 7.79 5.37
N PHE A 254 -10.82 8.23 6.62
CA PHE A 254 -11.12 7.40 7.79
C PHE A 254 -12.62 7.14 7.93
N GLY A 255 -13.46 8.15 7.66
CA GLY A 255 -14.90 7.99 7.70
C GLY A 255 -15.42 6.99 6.66
N THR A 256 -14.78 6.90 5.49
CA THR A 256 -15.07 5.86 4.51
C THR A 256 -14.74 4.47 5.07
N TYR A 257 -13.57 4.30 5.70
CA TYR A 257 -13.18 3.02 6.32
C TYR A 257 -14.08 2.65 7.50
N GLU A 258 -14.44 3.61 8.36
CA GLU A 258 -15.38 3.38 9.46
C GLU A 258 -16.76 2.94 8.95
N ALA A 259 -17.28 3.64 7.95
CA ALA A 259 -18.53 3.27 7.31
C ALA A 259 -18.52 1.83 6.77
N TRP A 260 -17.38 1.38 6.24
CA TRP A 260 -17.23 0.00 5.77
C TRP A 260 -17.00 -1.01 6.88
N GLY A 261 -16.25 -0.66 7.92
CA GLY A 261 -15.86 -1.57 9.02
C GLY A 261 -16.92 -1.75 10.07
N ASN A 262 -17.67 -0.69 10.36
CA ASN A 262 -18.81 -0.71 11.28
C ASN A 262 -20.09 -1.26 10.59
N GLY A 263 -20.05 -1.45 9.30
CA GLY A 263 -21.11 -2.06 8.51
C GLY A 263 -21.18 -3.55 8.75
N ALA A 264 -21.77 -3.93 9.88
CA ALA A 264 -22.54 -5.14 9.94
C ALA A 264 -23.49 -5.17 8.73
N ASP A 265 -23.46 -6.25 7.94
CA ASP A 265 -24.49 -6.74 7.02
C ASP A 265 -25.63 -5.77 6.59
N THR A 266 -25.36 -4.54 6.18
CA THR A 266 -26.39 -3.62 5.73
C THR A 266 -26.50 -3.63 4.20
N PRO A 267 -27.70 -3.95 3.66
CA PRO A 267 -27.95 -3.99 2.20
C PRO A 267 -27.99 -2.61 1.53
N GLU A 268 -27.86 -1.51 2.26
CA GLU A 268 -28.09 -0.14 1.76
C GLU A 268 -26.79 0.63 1.47
N LEU A 269 -25.82 -0.04 0.89
CA LEU A 269 -24.44 0.47 0.68
C LEU A 269 -24.29 1.63 -0.31
N ASP A 270 -25.34 1.97 -1.06
CA ASP A 270 -25.31 3.12 -1.99
C ASP A 270 -25.37 4.50 -1.29
N ARG A 271 -25.44 4.54 0.06
CA ARG A 271 -25.70 5.76 0.84
C ARG A 271 -24.85 5.90 2.11
N LEU A 272 -23.68 5.28 2.19
CA LEU A 272 -22.83 5.56 3.34
C LEU A 272 -22.18 6.94 3.12
N ASP A 273 -22.82 7.98 3.63
CA ASP A 273 -22.09 9.20 3.94
C ASP A 273 -20.94 8.83 4.90
N PRO A 274 -19.74 9.34 4.71
CA PRO A 274 -18.63 9.06 5.62
C PRO A 274 -19.07 9.34 7.06
N VAL A 275 -18.83 8.39 7.95
CA VAL A 275 -18.96 8.65 9.38
C VAL A 275 -17.94 9.73 9.73
N GLU A 276 -18.29 10.72 10.53
CA GLU A 276 -17.33 11.73 10.96
C GLU A 276 -16.54 11.21 12.18
N PRO A 277 -15.27 10.76 11.98
CA PRO A 277 -14.45 10.30 13.10
C PRO A 277 -14.13 11.44 14.05
N ALA A 278 -13.92 11.14 15.32
CA ALA A 278 -13.50 12.15 16.27
C ALA A 278 -12.11 12.71 15.90
N ASP A 279 -11.96 14.03 15.99
CA ASP A 279 -10.70 14.72 15.70
C ASP A 279 -9.54 14.17 16.54
N GLU A 280 -9.80 13.69 17.75
CA GLU A 280 -8.79 13.08 18.62
C GLU A 280 -8.24 11.79 18.01
N ASP A 281 -9.09 10.91 17.50
CA ASP A 281 -8.69 9.65 16.86
C ASP A 281 -7.88 9.90 15.58
N LEU A 282 -8.33 10.88 14.77
CA LEU A 282 -7.61 11.30 13.56
C LEU A 282 -6.22 11.87 13.90
N ARG A 283 -6.08 12.63 14.98
CA ARG A 283 -4.80 13.16 15.45
C ARG A 283 -3.89 12.08 16.04
N LEU A 284 -4.45 11.05 16.66
CA LEU A 284 -3.68 9.90 17.14
C LEU A 284 -3.09 9.10 15.98
N SER A 285 -3.85 8.91 14.91
CA SER A 285 -3.44 8.11 13.74
C SER A 285 -2.63 8.89 12.69
N THR A 286 -2.41 10.21 12.88
CA THR A 286 -1.73 11.05 11.88
C THR A 286 -0.62 11.86 12.52
N ALA A 287 0.60 11.79 12.00
CA ALA A 287 1.71 12.64 12.41
C ALA A 287 1.60 14.00 11.71
N VAL A 288 0.98 14.98 12.37
CA VAL A 288 0.74 16.33 11.83
C VAL A 288 1.40 17.39 12.69
N GLY A 289 2.02 18.40 12.06
CA GLY A 289 2.69 19.51 12.75
C GLY A 289 3.86 20.08 11.96
N THR A 290 4.78 20.73 12.67
CA THR A 290 6.07 21.14 12.08
C THR A 290 6.92 19.90 11.71
N PRO A 291 7.95 20.03 10.87
CA PRO A 291 8.88 18.94 10.59
C PRO A 291 9.46 18.29 11.85
N GLU A 292 9.76 19.08 12.88
CA GLU A 292 10.30 18.61 14.16
C GLU A 292 9.28 17.76 14.94
N GLU A 293 8.02 18.19 14.98
CA GLU A 293 6.91 17.45 15.63
C GLU A 293 6.62 16.14 14.88
N VAL A 294 6.63 16.17 13.55
CA VAL A 294 6.48 14.98 12.71
C VAL A 294 7.62 13.99 12.95
N LEU A 295 8.86 14.45 12.97
CA LEU A 295 10.02 13.62 13.30
C LEU A 295 9.91 13.00 14.69
N ALA A 296 9.46 13.75 15.69
CA ALA A 296 9.29 13.26 17.05
C ALA A 296 8.30 12.07 17.11
N ARG A 297 7.32 12.01 16.23
CA ARG A 297 6.37 10.90 16.12
C ARG A 297 6.89 9.72 15.28
N LEU A 298 7.63 10.00 14.20
CA LEU A 298 8.12 8.95 13.29
C LEU A 298 9.35 8.21 13.83
N LEU A 299 10.29 8.91 14.49
CA LEU A 299 11.53 8.30 14.94
C LEU A 299 11.36 7.12 15.91
N PRO A 300 10.43 7.12 16.88
CA PRO A 300 10.19 5.95 17.71
C PRO A 300 9.71 4.73 16.92
N LEU A 301 8.88 4.95 15.89
CA LEU A 301 8.42 3.89 14.99
C LEU A 301 9.59 3.33 14.17
N VAL A 302 10.35 4.20 13.52
CA VAL A 302 11.53 3.79 12.72
C VAL A 302 12.52 2.99 13.58
N ARG A 303 12.80 3.44 14.79
CA ARG A 303 13.70 2.72 15.73
C ARG A 303 13.18 1.35 16.16
N ALA A 304 11.86 1.12 16.13
CA ALA A 304 11.28 -0.17 16.48
C ALA A 304 11.64 -1.28 15.48
N PHE A 305 12.06 -0.93 14.26
CA PHE A 305 12.50 -1.88 13.22
C PHE A 305 13.96 -2.31 13.35
N GLY A 306 14.78 -1.59 14.12
CA GLY A 306 16.21 -1.89 14.25
C GLY A 306 16.94 -1.74 12.91
N ASP A 307 17.77 -2.75 12.56
CA ASP A 307 18.61 -2.75 11.34
C ASP A 307 17.90 -3.35 10.11
N ARG A 308 16.59 -3.57 10.17
CA ARG A 308 15.83 -4.16 9.05
C ARG A 308 15.78 -3.24 7.85
N ASP A 309 15.57 -3.86 6.69
CA ASP A 309 15.26 -3.14 5.45
C ASP A 309 13.85 -2.53 5.53
N LEU A 310 13.79 -1.25 5.95
CA LEU A 310 12.55 -0.52 6.18
C LEU A 310 12.24 0.44 5.02
N HIS A 311 11.05 0.30 4.45
CA HIS A 311 10.40 1.32 3.63
C HIS A 311 9.36 2.05 4.48
N LEU A 312 9.65 3.28 4.89
CA LEU A 312 8.66 4.17 5.50
C LEU A 312 7.90 4.90 4.39
N VAL A 313 6.65 4.54 4.17
CA VAL A 313 5.77 5.17 3.18
C VAL A 313 4.89 6.19 3.87
N VAL A 314 5.02 7.45 3.49
CA VAL A 314 4.28 8.56 4.10
C VAL A 314 3.18 9.07 3.16
N ARG A 315 1.96 9.21 3.68
CA ARG A 315 0.87 9.87 2.97
C ARG A 315 1.01 11.36 3.19
N LEU A 316 1.22 12.09 2.10
CA LEU A 316 1.35 13.55 2.07
C LEU A 316 0.27 14.20 1.18
N HIS A 317 -0.53 13.39 0.49
CA HIS A 317 -1.66 13.81 -0.33
C HIS A 317 -2.94 13.17 0.19
N TYR A 318 -3.92 13.97 0.55
CA TYR A 318 -5.19 13.56 1.13
C TYR A 318 -6.35 13.82 0.15
N PRO A 319 -7.46 13.07 0.23
CA PRO A 319 -8.62 13.27 -0.63
C PRO A 319 -9.07 14.73 -0.70
N GLY A 320 -9.20 15.26 -1.93
CA GLY A 320 -9.61 16.64 -2.16
C GLY A 320 -8.52 17.70 -2.05
N MET A 321 -7.32 17.37 -1.58
CA MET A 321 -6.20 18.31 -1.52
C MET A 321 -5.80 18.78 -2.92
N ASP A 322 -5.50 20.07 -3.09
CA ASP A 322 -4.98 20.61 -4.33
C ASP A 322 -3.50 20.27 -4.55
N LEU A 323 -3.10 20.27 -5.82
CA LEU A 323 -1.74 19.90 -6.22
C LEU A 323 -0.66 20.83 -5.63
N GLU A 324 -0.96 22.13 -5.50
CA GLU A 324 0.02 23.11 -4.99
C GLU A 324 0.33 22.82 -3.50
N THR A 325 -0.70 22.62 -2.70
CA THR A 325 -0.56 22.24 -1.28
C THR A 325 0.18 20.92 -1.12
N ALA A 326 -0.20 19.89 -1.92
CA ALA A 326 0.47 18.59 -1.90
C ALA A 326 1.94 18.70 -2.32
N ALA A 327 2.25 19.43 -3.37
CA ALA A 327 3.62 19.64 -3.84
C ALA A 327 4.51 20.31 -2.79
N ARG A 328 4.01 21.36 -2.14
CA ARG A 328 4.73 22.04 -1.05
C ARG A 328 4.98 21.11 0.14
N ALA A 329 4.00 20.27 0.51
CA ALA A 329 4.18 19.30 1.59
C ALA A 329 5.25 18.24 1.23
N VAL A 330 5.26 17.76 -0.02
CA VAL A 330 6.28 16.83 -0.53
C VAL A 330 7.67 17.44 -0.49
N GLU A 331 7.83 18.67 -0.98
CA GLU A 331 9.11 19.38 -0.98
C GLU A 331 9.62 19.65 0.43
N LEU A 332 8.75 20.12 1.34
CA LEU A 332 9.09 20.37 2.73
C LEU A 332 9.53 19.08 3.45
N PHE A 333 8.77 18.00 3.28
CA PHE A 333 9.09 16.71 3.90
C PHE A 333 10.43 16.18 3.38
N ALA A 334 10.67 16.26 2.08
CA ALA A 334 11.94 15.85 1.48
C ALA A 334 13.13 16.65 2.01
N ALA A 335 12.96 17.97 2.18
CA ALA A 335 14.05 18.85 2.60
C ALA A 335 14.36 18.77 4.11
N GLU A 336 13.34 18.62 4.97
CA GLU A 336 13.51 18.82 6.40
C GLU A 336 13.27 17.55 7.24
N VAL A 337 12.53 16.55 6.74
CA VAL A 337 12.23 15.32 7.49
C VAL A 337 13.06 14.13 6.99
N THR A 338 13.07 13.92 5.67
CA THR A 338 13.74 12.77 5.05
C THR A 338 15.22 12.62 5.43
N PRO A 339 16.06 13.70 5.47
CA PRO A 339 17.48 13.55 5.82
C PRO A 339 17.71 12.95 7.21
N THR A 340 16.90 13.34 8.19
CA THR A 340 17.00 12.82 9.56
C THR A 340 16.55 11.34 9.62
N LEU A 341 15.48 10.97 8.90
CA LEU A 341 15.01 9.57 8.83
C LEU A 341 16.03 8.64 8.19
N LYS A 342 16.75 9.12 7.16
CA LYS A 342 17.77 8.33 6.45
C LYS A 342 19.11 8.25 7.18
N SER A 343 19.38 9.13 8.14
CA SER A 343 20.64 9.19 8.90
C SER A 343 20.59 8.48 10.26
N GLY A 344 19.41 8.15 10.75
CA GLY A 344 19.16 7.51 12.06
C GLY A 344 18.93 6.03 11.94
#